data_8dd10be25cfac32e13b5651cb17c1c6a
#
_entry.id   8dd10be25cfac32e13b5651cb17c1c6a
#
_cell.length_a   1.000
_cell.length_b   1.000
_cell.length_c   1.000
_cell.angle_alpha   90.00
_cell.angle_beta   90.00
_cell.angle_gamma   90.00
#
_symmetry.space_group_name_H-M   'P 1'
#
loop_
_entity.id
_entity.type
_entity.pdbx_description
1 polymer ?
#
loop_
_entity_poly.entity_id
_entity_poly.type
_entity_poly.pdbx_seq_one_letter_code
_entity_poly.pdbx_strand_id
1 'polypeptide(L)'
;MSTPYIAGLTSKNIFLIDFKEPYEETNLRDETTTNIRSIIFSPKGTYLAYRTDKKVDIVRCSDWSVTATINGNIKDMFFSPLDNYFTVWEMFFMTKENPQGKPNLHVYKSVDGQLVGSFIQKNQTGWEPKWSSDEKLFALHVNNRVLIYEDGVLDRFVQQLHADKLKSFSISPSPAPTYYFSAFTIGKAGQPSFWRIYKYPDFELTQAVVARSSFQADKATFYWNRRGTNVFAMTQTDVDKTGGSYYGKQSLSYGDVKGSSENVTFSKEGPVHAISWNPGNSNEWVAVYGHAPAKATLFNVKCEPLFEFGTGAWNSIYFPPEGNHILFI
;
A
#
# COMPACT_ATOMS: atom_id res chain seq x y z
N MET A 1 -26.63 -4.86 12.20
CA MET A 1 -25.19 -4.55 12.05
C MET A 1 -24.46 -5.72 12.68
N SER A 2 -23.54 -6.36 11.95
CA SER A 2 -22.69 -7.41 12.53
C SER A 2 -21.79 -6.80 13.59
N THR A 3 -21.66 -7.47 14.73
CA THR A 3 -20.71 -7.08 15.79
C THR A 3 -19.30 -7.06 15.22
N PRO A 4 -18.50 -6.00 15.45
CA PRO A 4 -17.09 -6.01 15.01
C PRO A 4 -16.29 -7.01 15.85
N TYR A 5 -15.34 -7.69 15.22
CA TYR A 5 -14.45 -8.65 15.85
C TYR A 5 -12.99 -8.22 15.74
N ILE A 6 -12.21 -8.59 16.74
CA ILE A 6 -10.75 -8.61 16.67
C ILE A 6 -10.36 -10.07 16.46
N ALA A 7 -9.58 -10.34 15.41
CA ALA A 7 -9.01 -11.66 15.19
C ALA A 7 -7.57 -11.71 15.70
N GLY A 8 -7.27 -12.70 16.51
CA GLY A 8 -5.92 -13.01 16.98
C GLY A 8 -5.46 -14.39 16.49
N LEU A 9 -4.16 -14.60 16.46
CA LEU A 9 -3.60 -15.90 16.09
C LEU A 9 -2.53 -16.35 17.09
N THR A 10 -2.47 -17.65 17.26
CA THR A 10 -1.29 -18.38 17.77
C THR A 10 -0.69 -19.21 16.64
N SER A 11 0.38 -19.94 16.91
CA SER A 11 0.94 -20.86 15.89
C SER A 11 -0.03 -21.97 15.48
N LYS A 12 -1.08 -22.25 16.28
CA LYS A 12 -1.97 -23.39 16.08
C LYS A 12 -3.44 -23.06 15.97
N ASN A 13 -3.87 -21.91 16.48
CA ASN A 13 -5.27 -21.52 16.42
C ASN A 13 -5.48 -20.06 16.01
N ILE A 14 -6.68 -19.77 15.54
CA ILE A 14 -7.22 -18.44 15.29
C ILE A 14 -8.40 -18.26 16.22
N PHE A 15 -8.43 -17.18 16.96
CA PHE A 15 -9.52 -16.82 17.83
C PHE A 15 -10.11 -15.45 17.46
N LEU A 16 -11.37 -15.27 17.79
CA LEU A 16 -12.11 -14.04 17.63
C LEU A 16 -12.45 -13.49 19.01
N ILE A 17 -12.28 -12.19 19.19
CA ILE A 17 -12.75 -11.48 20.36
C ILE A 17 -13.89 -10.57 19.91
N ASP A 18 -15.07 -10.71 20.54
CA ASP A 18 -16.19 -9.79 20.32
C ASP A 18 -15.79 -8.40 20.82
N PHE A 19 -15.97 -7.37 19.99
CA PHE A 19 -15.69 -5.98 20.37
C PHE A 19 -16.80 -5.35 21.22
N LYS A 20 -17.58 -6.20 21.90
CA LYS A 20 -18.64 -5.82 22.81
C LYS A 20 -18.45 -6.52 24.15
N GLU A 21 -18.66 -5.79 25.27
CA GLU A 21 -18.63 -6.41 26.58
C GLU A 21 -19.58 -7.62 26.67
N PRO A 22 -19.13 -8.71 27.29
CA PRO A 22 -17.91 -8.93 28.08
C PRO A 22 -16.64 -9.30 27.28
N TYR A 23 -16.52 -9.00 25.98
CA TYR A 23 -15.35 -9.32 25.13
C TYR A 23 -15.07 -10.81 25.03
N GLU A 24 -16.09 -11.59 24.74
CA GLU A 24 -15.99 -13.05 24.67
C GLU A 24 -15.01 -13.49 23.58
N GLU A 25 -14.13 -14.42 23.95
CA GLU A 25 -13.21 -15.07 23.04
C GLU A 25 -13.84 -16.35 22.49
N THR A 26 -13.82 -16.50 21.17
CA THR A 26 -14.29 -17.70 20.47
C THR A 26 -13.18 -18.27 19.62
N ASN A 27 -12.90 -19.58 19.77
CA ASN A 27 -11.97 -20.28 18.89
C ASN A 27 -12.60 -20.45 17.50
N LEU A 28 -11.98 -19.88 16.48
CA LEU A 28 -12.45 -19.95 15.10
C LEU A 28 -11.90 -21.16 14.36
N ARG A 29 -10.61 -21.45 14.50
CA ARG A 29 -9.91 -22.53 13.78
C ARG A 29 -8.75 -23.09 14.59
N ASP A 30 -8.59 -24.40 14.49
CA ASP A 30 -7.42 -25.13 14.99
C ASP A 30 -6.68 -25.81 13.85
N GLU A 31 -5.38 -25.65 13.82
CA GLU A 31 -4.47 -26.30 12.88
C GLU A 31 -3.54 -27.27 13.62
N THR A 32 -3.76 -28.55 13.42
CA THR A 32 -3.00 -29.61 14.12
C THR A 32 -1.72 -30.01 13.38
N THR A 33 -1.73 -29.91 12.04
CA THR A 33 -0.66 -30.46 11.19
C THR A 33 0.33 -29.43 10.71
N THR A 34 -0.05 -28.14 10.67
CA THR A 34 0.78 -27.02 10.17
C THR A 34 0.74 -25.86 11.15
N ASN A 35 1.63 -24.88 10.96
CA ASN A 35 1.58 -23.67 11.75
C ASN A 35 0.84 -22.57 10.98
N ILE A 36 0.00 -21.80 11.70
CA ILE A 36 -0.59 -20.58 11.19
C ILE A 36 0.48 -19.50 11.24
N ARG A 37 0.65 -18.75 10.14
CA ARG A 37 1.70 -17.76 9.99
C ARG A 37 1.20 -16.32 9.99
N SER A 38 0.04 -16.09 9.42
CA SER A 38 -0.57 -14.75 9.34
C SER A 38 -2.06 -14.82 9.08
N ILE A 39 -2.75 -13.76 9.48
CA ILE A 39 -4.16 -13.53 9.20
C ILE A 39 -4.32 -12.12 8.63
N ILE A 40 -5.28 -11.90 7.74
CA ILE A 40 -5.70 -10.59 7.26
C ILE A 40 -7.21 -10.55 7.09
N PHE A 41 -7.84 -9.43 7.46
CA PHE A 41 -9.20 -9.13 7.03
C PHE A 41 -9.19 -8.47 5.66
N SER A 42 -10.21 -8.71 4.88
CA SER A 42 -10.45 -7.95 3.66
C SER A 42 -10.88 -6.51 3.99
N PRO A 43 -10.61 -5.51 3.12
CA PRO A 43 -10.88 -4.10 3.38
C PRO A 43 -12.34 -3.76 3.72
N LYS A 44 -13.32 -4.53 3.21
CA LYS A 44 -14.75 -4.37 3.54
C LYS A 44 -15.21 -5.26 4.69
N GLY A 45 -14.32 -6.14 5.21
CA GLY A 45 -14.66 -7.09 6.26
C GLY A 45 -15.52 -8.26 5.80
N THR A 46 -15.62 -8.51 4.48
CA THR A 46 -16.39 -9.65 3.94
C THR A 46 -15.69 -10.97 4.21
N TYR A 47 -14.36 -10.97 4.20
CA TYR A 47 -13.53 -12.15 4.34
C TYR A 47 -12.42 -11.98 5.38
N LEU A 48 -12.03 -13.09 5.96
CA LEU A 48 -10.77 -13.30 6.67
C LEU A 48 -9.96 -14.31 5.88
N ALA A 49 -8.69 -14.03 5.62
CA ALA A 49 -7.77 -15.03 5.08
C ALA A 49 -6.71 -15.39 6.11
N TYR A 50 -6.38 -16.66 6.23
CA TYR A 50 -5.27 -17.09 7.06
C TYR A 50 -4.34 -18.01 6.28
N ARG A 51 -3.06 -17.85 6.55
CA ARG A 51 -1.98 -18.57 5.89
C ARG A 51 -1.30 -19.53 6.83
N THR A 52 -1.10 -20.75 6.34
CA THR A 52 -0.24 -21.77 6.98
C THR A 52 1.04 -21.98 6.17
N ASP A 53 1.87 -22.93 6.56
CA ASP A 53 3.06 -23.32 5.79
C ASP A 53 2.73 -23.97 4.43
N LYS A 54 1.48 -24.43 4.23
CA LYS A 54 1.08 -25.26 3.08
C LYS A 54 -0.06 -24.69 2.25
N LYS A 55 -0.86 -23.79 2.83
CA LYS A 55 -2.08 -23.29 2.20
C LYS A 55 -2.48 -21.91 2.73
N VAL A 56 -3.39 -21.28 2.01
CA VAL A 56 -4.22 -20.17 2.49
C VAL A 56 -5.68 -20.60 2.40
N ASP A 57 -6.44 -20.38 3.45
CA ASP A 57 -7.90 -20.49 3.43
C ASP A 57 -8.52 -19.08 3.46
N ILE A 58 -9.53 -18.87 2.62
CA ILE A 58 -10.37 -17.68 2.62
C ILE A 58 -11.68 -18.04 3.33
N VAL A 59 -12.02 -17.32 4.37
CA VAL A 59 -13.16 -17.55 5.24
C VAL A 59 -14.14 -16.38 5.11
N ARG A 60 -15.42 -16.65 4.89
CA ARG A 60 -16.46 -15.62 4.86
C ARG A 60 -16.82 -15.21 6.28
N CYS A 61 -16.78 -13.90 6.58
CA CYS A 61 -17.02 -13.40 7.94
C CYS A 61 -18.49 -13.51 8.42
N SER A 62 -19.46 -13.66 7.49
CA SER A 62 -20.88 -13.74 7.88
C SER A 62 -21.28 -15.07 8.55
N ASP A 63 -20.59 -16.16 8.22
CA ASP A 63 -20.90 -17.52 8.68
C ASP A 63 -19.65 -18.34 9.03
N TRP A 64 -18.48 -17.75 8.91
CA TRP A 64 -17.16 -18.32 9.14
C TRP A 64 -16.89 -19.60 8.32
N SER A 65 -17.57 -19.76 7.18
CA SER A 65 -17.34 -20.85 6.24
C SER A 65 -16.11 -20.58 5.37
N VAL A 66 -15.35 -21.65 5.06
CA VAL A 66 -14.24 -21.56 4.09
C VAL A 66 -14.84 -21.49 2.69
N THR A 67 -14.57 -20.41 1.97
CA THR A 67 -15.03 -20.20 0.59
C THR A 67 -14.03 -20.72 -0.43
N ALA A 68 -12.73 -20.66 -0.10
CA ALA A 68 -11.67 -21.14 -0.97
C ALA A 68 -10.44 -21.59 -0.17
N THR A 69 -9.75 -22.60 -0.71
CA THR A 69 -8.45 -23.06 -0.23
C THR A 69 -7.45 -23.02 -1.38
N ILE A 70 -6.34 -22.29 -1.18
CA ILE A 70 -5.25 -22.16 -2.15
C ILE A 70 -4.03 -22.88 -1.57
N ASN A 71 -3.65 -24.01 -2.18
CA ASN A 71 -2.49 -24.79 -1.76
C ASN A 71 -1.20 -24.18 -2.32
N GLY A 72 -0.14 -24.14 -1.51
CA GLY A 72 1.16 -23.63 -1.89
C GLY A 72 1.99 -23.15 -0.71
N ASN A 73 3.25 -22.85 -0.95
CA ASN A 73 4.16 -22.24 0.04
C ASN A 73 4.07 -20.70 -0.08
N ILE A 74 2.86 -20.19 0.14
CA ILE A 74 2.53 -18.78 -0.01
C ILE A 74 3.30 -17.96 1.03
N LYS A 75 3.87 -16.83 0.61
CA LYS A 75 4.63 -15.90 1.47
C LYS A 75 3.86 -14.63 1.77
N ASP A 76 3.19 -14.07 0.77
CA ASP A 76 2.39 -12.87 0.90
C ASP A 76 0.99 -13.06 0.32
N MET A 77 0.03 -12.33 0.88
CA MET A 77 -1.37 -12.37 0.47
C MET A 77 -2.01 -11.00 0.62
N PHE A 78 -2.90 -10.65 -0.31
CA PHE A 78 -3.55 -9.34 -0.39
C PHE A 78 -4.98 -9.47 -0.86
N PHE A 79 -5.90 -8.73 -0.26
CA PHE A 79 -7.22 -8.51 -0.82
C PHE A 79 -7.26 -7.24 -1.68
N SER A 80 -8.10 -7.22 -2.68
CA SER A 80 -8.45 -6.02 -3.42
C SER A 80 -9.39 -5.10 -2.61
N PRO A 81 -9.53 -3.80 -2.96
CA PRO A 81 -10.26 -2.81 -2.15
C PRO A 81 -11.76 -3.08 -1.92
N LEU A 82 -12.43 -3.81 -2.82
CA LEU A 82 -13.85 -4.18 -2.70
C LEU A 82 -14.06 -5.66 -2.35
N ASP A 83 -12.99 -6.36 -1.94
CA ASP A 83 -12.97 -7.77 -1.54
C ASP A 83 -13.23 -8.78 -2.67
N ASN A 84 -13.33 -8.36 -3.95
CA ASN A 84 -13.66 -9.27 -5.05
C ASN A 84 -12.49 -10.18 -5.44
N TYR A 85 -11.24 -9.71 -5.25
CA TYR A 85 -10.06 -10.45 -5.65
C TYR A 85 -9.12 -10.69 -4.47
N PHE A 86 -8.42 -11.81 -4.56
CA PHE A 86 -7.41 -12.22 -3.60
C PHE A 86 -6.13 -12.60 -4.33
N THR A 87 -5.01 -11.99 -3.95
CA THR A 87 -3.71 -12.19 -4.57
C THR A 87 -2.79 -12.92 -3.61
N VAL A 88 -2.08 -13.93 -4.11
CA VAL A 88 -1.05 -14.66 -3.36
C VAL A 88 0.27 -14.63 -4.12
N TRP A 89 1.36 -14.61 -3.37
CA TRP A 89 2.71 -14.69 -3.90
C TRP A 89 3.52 -15.79 -3.23
N GLU A 90 4.25 -16.54 -4.05
CA GLU A 90 5.22 -17.53 -3.63
C GLU A 90 6.63 -17.11 -4.02
N MET A 91 7.65 -17.68 -3.38
CA MET A 91 9.05 -17.45 -3.79
C MET A 91 9.24 -17.91 -5.24
N PHE A 92 9.93 -17.08 -6.02
CA PHE A 92 10.27 -17.42 -7.40
C PHE A 92 11.44 -18.41 -7.43
N PHE A 93 11.27 -19.49 -8.17
CA PHE A 93 12.30 -20.51 -8.38
C PHE A 93 12.48 -20.84 -9.86
N MET A 94 13.72 -21.05 -10.25
CA MET A 94 14.09 -21.63 -11.54
C MET A 94 14.68 -23.02 -11.29
N THR A 95 14.34 -23.97 -12.13
CA THR A 95 14.91 -25.33 -12.10
C THR A 95 15.62 -25.63 -13.42
N LYS A 96 16.39 -26.72 -13.48
CA LYS A 96 17.04 -27.16 -14.71
C LYS A 96 16.02 -27.48 -15.82
N GLU A 97 14.89 -28.04 -15.39
CA GLU A 97 13.77 -28.39 -16.31
C GLU A 97 12.94 -27.15 -16.71
N ASN A 98 12.96 -26.09 -15.89
CA ASN A 98 12.25 -24.84 -16.15
C ASN A 98 13.12 -23.62 -15.87
N PRO A 99 14.03 -23.28 -16.78
CA PRO A 99 14.97 -22.16 -16.61
C PRO A 99 14.31 -20.77 -16.67
N GLN A 100 13.06 -20.68 -17.18
CA GLN A 100 12.27 -19.44 -17.18
C GLN A 100 11.54 -19.23 -15.86
N GLY A 101 11.44 -20.27 -15.04
CA GLY A 101 10.60 -20.29 -13.85
C GLY A 101 9.11 -20.47 -14.16
N LYS A 102 8.32 -20.62 -13.11
CA LYS A 102 6.85 -20.70 -13.20
C LYS A 102 6.23 -19.41 -12.67
N PRO A 103 5.01 -19.05 -13.11
CA PRO A 103 4.25 -18.02 -12.45
C PRO A 103 4.16 -18.29 -10.94
N ASN A 104 4.35 -17.27 -10.15
CA ASN A 104 4.42 -17.34 -8.70
C ASN A 104 3.61 -16.24 -7.99
N LEU A 105 2.95 -15.40 -8.76
CA LEU A 105 1.98 -14.41 -8.32
C LEU A 105 0.64 -14.75 -8.98
N HIS A 106 -0.37 -15.04 -8.16
CA HIS A 106 -1.66 -15.51 -8.65
C HIS A 106 -2.78 -14.65 -8.09
N VAL A 107 -3.75 -14.32 -8.94
CA VAL A 107 -4.95 -13.58 -8.57
C VAL A 107 -6.16 -14.49 -8.69
N TYR A 108 -6.95 -14.56 -7.63
CA TYR A 108 -8.14 -15.38 -7.51
C TYR A 108 -9.36 -14.52 -7.23
N LYS A 109 -10.56 -15.00 -7.55
CA LYS A 109 -11.80 -14.44 -6.99
C LYS A 109 -11.92 -14.86 -5.53
N SER A 110 -12.24 -13.90 -4.65
CA SER A 110 -12.38 -14.20 -3.21
C SER A 110 -13.58 -15.08 -2.90
N VAL A 111 -14.64 -15.02 -3.73
CA VAL A 111 -15.91 -15.69 -3.50
C VAL A 111 -15.83 -17.22 -3.64
N ASP A 112 -14.99 -17.73 -4.53
CA ASP A 112 -14.95 -19.14 -4.91
C ASP A 112 -13.53 -19.69 -5.18
N GLY A 113 -12.51 -18.85 -5.09
CA GLY A 113 -11.12 -19.22 -5.38
C GLY A 113 -10.83 -19.50 -6.86
N GLN A 114 -11.68 -19.03 -7.78
CA GLN A 114 -11.40 -19.15 -9.21
C GLN A 114 -10.16 -18.36 -9.59
N LEU A 115 -9.18 -18.99 -10.23
CA LEU A 115 -7.97 -18.33 -10.75
C LEU A 115 -8.34 -17.37 -11.88
N VAL A 116 -7.92 -16.11 -11.77
CA VAL A 116 -8.17 -15.05 -12.75
C VAL A 116 -6.92 -14.72 -13.56
N GLY A 117 -5.75 -14.72 -12.93
CA GLY A 117 -4.50 -14.40 -13.59
C GLY A 117 -3.28 -14.94 -12.86
N SER A 118 -2.19 -15.10 -13.62
CA SER A 118 -0.91 -15.61 -13.09
C SER A 118 0.25 -14.86 -13.72
N PHE A 119 1.21 -14.46 -12.88
CA PHE A 119 2.34 -13.63 -13.29
C PHE A 119 3.66 -14.15 -12.70
N ILE A 120 4.76 -13.79 -13.35
CA ILE A 120 6.10 -13.99 -12.80
C ILE A 120 6.51 -12.72 -12.05
N GLN A 121 6.73 -12.84 -10.73
CA GLN A 121 7.26 -11.78 -9.88
C GLN A 121 8.53 -12.25 -9.18
N LYS A 122 9.68 -11.79 -9.66
CA LYS A 122 11.00 -12.21 -9.19
C LYS A 122 11.47 -11.46 -7.94
N ASN A 123 10.99 -10.21 -7.77
CA ASN A 123 11.37 -9.39 -6.63
C ASN A 123 10.68 -9.88 -5.37
N GLN A 124 11.37 -9.81 -4.24
CA GLN A 124 10.83 -10.19 -2.93
C GLN A 124 10.14 -9.03 -2.21
N THR A 125 10.45 -7.80 -2.58
CA THR A 125 9.91 -6.58 -1.95
C THR A 125 9.64 -5.49 -2.97
N GLY A 126 8.75 -4.55 -2.63
CA GLY A 126 8.49 -3.35 -3.43
C GLY A 126 7.71 -3.59 -4.73
N TRP A 127 6.96 -4.69 -4.82
CA TRP A 127 6.28 -5.12 -6.04
C TRP A 127 4.77 -5.26 -5.88
N GLU A 128 4.21 -5.02 -4.72
CA GLU A 128 2.80 -5.31 -4.44
C GLU A 128 1.91 -4.78 -5.56
N PRO A 129 0.99 -5.63 -6.08
CA PRO A 129 0.05 -5.19 -7.09
C PRO A 129 -0.87 -4.12 -6.53
N LYS A 130 -1.25 -3.17 -7.38
CA LYS A 130 -2.16 -2.10 -6.97
C LYS A 130 -3.46 -2.21 -7.75
N TRP A 131 -4.56 -1.97 -7.03
CA TRP A 131 -5.89 -1.87 -7.60
C TRP A 131 -6.41 -0.44 -7.50
N SER A 132 -7.23 -0.01 -8.47
CA SER A 132 -8.06 1.17 -8.26
C SER A 132 -9.11 0.90 -7.18
N SER A 133 -9.65 1.94 -6.55
CA SER A 133 -10.61 1.80 -5.45
C SER A 133 -11.90 1.08 -5.83
N ASP A 134 -12.25 1.08 -7.12
CA ASP A 134 -13.41 0.40 -7.71
C ASP A 134 -13.05 -0.93 -8.40
N GLU A 135 -11.78 -1.37 -8.27
CA GLU A 135 -11.24 -2.60 -8.85
C GLU A 135 -11.29 -2.71 -10.38
N LYS A 136 -11.58 -1.62 -11.08
CA LYS A 136 -11.57 -1.63 -12.54
C LYS A 136 -10.18 -1.68 -13.12
N LEU A 137 -9.19 -1.11 -12.43
CA LEU A 137 -7.79 -1.19 -12.83
C LEU A 137 -7.01 -2.08 -11.88
N PHE A 138 -6.23 -2.98 -12.45
CA PHE A 138 -5.17 -3.72 -11.79
C PHE A 138 -3.84 -3.34 -12.41
N ALA A 139 -2.85 -3.00 -11.60
CA ALA A 139 -1.53 -2.57 -12.07
C ALA A 139 -0.40 -3.34 -11.41
N LEU A 140 0.54 -3.80 -12.22
CA LEU A 140 1.69 -4.59 -11.79
C LEU A 140 3.00 -3.96 -12.26
N HIS A 141 3.95 -3.75 -11.34
CA HIS A 141 5.29 -3.26 -11.66
C HIS A 141 6.17 -4.38 -12.18
N VAL A 142 6.65 -4.25 -13.41
CA VAL A 142 7.55 -5.20 -14.06
C VAL A 142 8.74 -4.45 -14.68
N ASN A 143 9.90 -4.51 -14.05
CA ASN A 143 11.10 -3.77 -14.44
C ASN A 143 10.86 -2.26 -14.50
N ASN A 144 11.02 -1.64 -15.70
CA ASN A 144 10.79 -0.21 -15.93
C ASN A 144 9.37 0.11 -16.40
N ARG A 145 8.39 -0.77 -16.16
CA ARG A 145 7.02 -0.62 -16.63
C ARG A 145 6.02 -0.88 -15.52
N VAL A 146 4.91 -0.18 -15.56
CA VAL A 146 3.67 -0.56 -14.87
C VAL A 146 2.73 -1.07 -15.94
N LEU A 147 2.39 -2.34 -15.90
CA LEU A 147 1.40 -2.97 -16.78
C LEU A 147 0.02 -2.79 -16.17
N ILE A 148 -0.95 -2.35 -16.96
CA ILE A 148 -2.29 -2.02 -16.49
C ILE A 148 -3.30 -2.91 -17.19
N TYR A 149 -4.16 -3.52 -16.40
CA TYR A 149 -5.24 -4.41 -16.79
C TYR A 149 -6.57 -3.80 -16.38
N GLU A 150 -7.63 -4.04 -17.16
CA GLU A 150 -8.97 -3.48 -16.92
C GLU A 150 -10.01 -4.57 -16.67
N ASP A 151 -11.03 -4.22 -15.89
CA ASP A 151 -12.28 -4.99 -15.69
C ASP A 151 -12.06 -6.46 -15.32
N GLY A 152 -10.98 -6.75 -14.58
CA GLY A 152 -10.65 -8.11 -14.15
C GLY A 152 -10.14 -9.04 -15.26
N VAL A 153 -9.86 -8.52 -16.46
CA VAL A 153 -9.24 -9.28 -17.57
C VAL A 153 -7.72 -9.20 -17.40
N LEU A 154 -7.10 -10.28 -16.89
CA LEU A 154 -5.69 -10.28 -16.48
C LEU A 154 -4.77 -11.08 -17.44
N ASP A 155 -5.26 -11.55 -18.55
CA ASP A 155 -4.48 -12.27 -19.57
C ASP A 155 -3.68 -11.33 -20.49
N ARG A 156 -4.15 -10.08 -20.65
CA ARG A 156 -3.53 -9.07 -21.50
C ARG A 156 -3.63 -7.68 -20.89
N PHE A 157 -2.50 -7.00 -20.73
CA PHE A 157 -2.51 -5.59 -20.32
C PHE A 157 -3.05 -4.70 -21.45
N VAL A 158 -3.79 -3.66 -21.10
CA VAL A 158 -4.41 -2.70 -22.04
C VAL A 158 -3.60 -1.44 -22.21
N GLN A 159 -2.83 -1.07 -21.19
CA GLN A 159 -1.97 0.13 -21.19
C GLN A 159 -0.72 -0.13 -20.34
N GLN A 160 0.32 0.67 -20.57
CA GLN A 160 1.54 0.63 -19.77
C GLN A 160 2.08 2.04 -19.51
N LEU A 161 2.56 2.28 -18.29
CA LEU A 161 3.46 3.38 -18.00
C LEU A 161 4.89 2.86 -18.12
N HIS A 162 5.67 3.40 -19.05
CA HIS A 162 7.09 3.08 -19.22
C HIS A 162 7.95 4.26 -18.85
N ALA A 163 8.89 4.06 -17.94
CA ALA A 163 9.86 5.10 -17.57
C ALA A 163 11.19 4.46 -17.16
N ASP A 164 12.31 4.98 -17.68
CA ASP A 164 13.64 4.51 -17.32
C ASP A 164 13.85 4.60 -15.80
N LYS A 165 14.38 3.52 -15.21
CA LYS A 165 14.65 3.41 -13.77
C LYS A 165 13.43 3.70 -12.90
N LEU A 166 12.25 3.29 -13.33
CA LEU A 166 11.05 3.31 -12.52
C LEU A 166 11.27 2.48 -11.25
N LYS A 167 10.97 3.04 -10.07
CA LYS A 167 11.18 2.40 -8.76
C LYS A 167 9.91 2.14 -7.99
N SER A 168 8.97 3.07 -8.03
CA SER A 168 7.71 2.91 -7.33
C SER A 168 6.59 3.65 -8.05
N PHE A 169 5.37 3.22 -7.81
CA PHE A 169 4.16 3.85 -8.30
C PHE A 169 3.01 3.68 -7.30
N SER A 170 1.98 4.46 -7.45
CA SER A 170 0.72 4.30 -6.74
C SER A 170 -0.44 4.75 -7.62
N ILE A 171 -1.60 4.14 -7.44
CA ILE A 171 -2.86 4.57 -8.05
C ILE A 171 -3.60 5.45 -7.04
N SER A 172 -4.13 6.56 -7.49
CA SER A 172 -4.97 7.40 -6.63
C SER A 172 -6.28 6.69 -6.29
N PRO A 173 -6.84 6.88 -5.09
CA PRO A 173 -8.16 6.35 -4.74
C PRO A 173 -9.32 7.17 -5.33
N SER A 174 -9.07 7.99 -6.37
CA SER A 174 -10.10 8.75 -7.07
C SER A 174 -11.17 7.82 -7.65
N PRO A 175 -12.45 8.25 -7.65
CA PRO A 175 -13.52 7.45 -8.23
C PRO A 175 -13.46 7.44 -9.75
N ALA A 176 -14.03 6.37 -10.35
CA ALA A 176 -14.25 6.30 -11.79
C ALA A 176 -15.04 7.54 -12.29
N PRO A 177 -14.86 7.96 -13.55
CA PRO A 177 -14.00 7.35 -14.59
C PRO A 177 -12.58 7.92 -14.64
N THR A 178 -12.16 8.69 -13.67
CA THR A 178 -10.86 9.39 -13.71
C THR A 178 -9.88 8.77 -12.72
N TYR A 179 -8.77 8.26 -13.24
CA TYR A 179 -7.70 7.68 -12.42
C TYR A 179 -6.40 8.45 -12.61
N TYR A 180 -5.64 8.58 -11.52
CA TYR A 180 -4.31 9.16 -11.54
C TYR A 180 -3.28 8.16 -11.03
N PHE A 181 -2.08 8.25 -11.58
CA PHE A 181 -0.94 7.44 -11.18
C PHE A 181 0.18 8.37 -10.72
N SER A 182 0.72 8.14 -9.56
CA SER A 182 2.01 8.70 -9.17
C SER A 182 3.12 7.70 -9.47
N ALA A 183 4.24 8.17 -9.99
CA ALA A 183 5.39 7.34 -10.32
C ALA A 183 6.70 8.03 -9.97
N PHE A 184 7.67 7.25 -9.49
CA PHE A 184 9.00 7.73 -9.15
C PHE A 184 10.07 7.03 -9.99
N THR A 185 10.96 7.84 -10.55
CA THR A 185 12.10 7.39 -11.35
C THR A 185 13.41 7.91 -10.78
N ILE A 186 14.42 7.05 -10.68
CA ILE A 186 15.76 7.47 -10.25
C ILE A 186 16.50 8.12 -11.42
N GLY A 187 17.18 9.23 -11.15
CA GLY A 187 18.11 9.85 -12.08
C GLY A 187 19.36 9.00 -12.38
N LYS A 188 20.03 9.26 -13.48
CA LYS A 188 21.38 8.75 -13.73
C LYS A 188 22.36 9.44 -12.77
N ALA A 189 23.60 8.95 -12.68
CA ALA A 189 24.63 9.60 -11.86
C ALA A 189 24.76 11.10 -12.22
N GLY A 190 24.60 11.98 -11.22
CA GLY A 190 24.61 13.43 -11.40
C GLY A 190 23.32 14.05 -11.93
N GLN A 191 22.28 13.24 -12.19
CA GLN A 191 20.98 13.72 -12.62
C GLN A 191 19.95 13.60 -11.48
N PRO A 192 18.96 14.50 -11.39
CA PRO A 192 17.91 14.40 -10.39
C PRO A 192 16.99 13.21 -10.64
N SER A 193 16.45 12.66 -9.55
CA SER A 193 15.31 11.77 -9.58
C SER A 193 14.03 12.58 -9.78
N PHE A 194 12.97 11.96 -10.30
CA PHE A 194 11.70 12.62 -10.53
C PHE A 194 10.53 11.82 -9.98
N TRP A 195 9.57 12.49 -9.40
CA TRP A 195 8.24 11.94 -9.24
C TRP A 195 7.23 12.74 -10.07
N ARG A 196 6.22 12.03 -10.59
CA ARG A 196 5.23 12.58 -11.51
C ARG A 196 3.85 12.09 -11.17
N ILE A 197 2.83 12.90 -11.53
CA ILE A 197 1.44 12.49 -11.56
C ILE A 197 1.01 12.43 -13.03
N TYR A 198 0.41 11.31 -13.40
CA TYR A 198 -0.19 11.10 -14.72
C TYR A 198 -1.69 10.89 -14.59
N LYS A 199 -2.44 11.34 -15.58
CA LYS A 199 -3.86 11.03 -15.72
C LYS A 199 -4.02 9.85 -16.67
N TYR A 200 -4.59 8.75 -16.18
CA TYR A 200 -4.88 7.59 -17.03
C TYR A 200 -5.88 7.94 -18.12
N PRO A 201 -5.72 7.45 -19.38
CA PRO A 201 -4.70 6.48 -19.83
C PRO A 201 -3.42 7.11 -20.41
N ASP A 202 -3.19 8.41 -20.25
CA ASP A 202 -2.05 9.11 -20.87
C ASP A 202 -0.83 9.12 -19.93
N PHE A 203 0.26 8.47 -20.38
CA PHE A 203 1.52 8.35 -19.63
C PHE A 203 2.72 8.99 -20.34
N GLU A 204 2.47 9.82 -21.32
CA GLU A 204 3.54 10.57 -21.97
C GLU A 204 4.18 11.55 -20.98
N LEU A 205 5.51 11.64 -20.99
CA LEU A 205 6.26 12.49 -20.06
C LEU A 205 5.84 13.97 -20.13
N THR A 206 5.48 14.44 -21.33
CA THR A 206 5.05 15.81 -21.59
C THR A 206 3.62 16.08 -21.10
N GLN A 207 2.85 15.04 -20.82
CA GLN A 207 1.45 15.11 -20.37
C GLN A 207 1.32 14.86 -18.87
N ALA A 208 2.45 14.76 -18.17
CA ALA A 208 2.42 14.63 -16.71
C ALA A 208 1.74 15.86 -16.08
N VAL A 209 0.73 15.62 -15.25
CA VAL A 209 0.00 16.68 -14.53
C VAL A 209 0.93 17.40 -13.54
N VAL A 210 1.82 16.66 -12.91
CA VAL A 210 2.88 17.15 -12.04
C VAL A 210 4.18 16.45 -12.41
N ALA A 211 5.28 17.20 -12.46
CA ALA A 211 6.63 16.68 -12.57
C ALA A 211 7.55 17.44 -11.62
N ARG A 212 8.10 16.76 -10.61
CA ARG A 212 9.04 17.35 -9.66
C ARG A 212 10.34 16.59 -9.59
N SER A 213 11.42 17.34 -9.57
CA SER A 213 12.74 16.79 -9.33
C SER A 213 13.03 16.65 -7.83
N SER A 214 13.75 15.60 -7.49
CA SER A 214 14.33 15.39 -6.17
C SER A 214 15.80 15.01 -6.34
N PHE A 215 16.68 15.81 -5.79
CA PHE A 215 18.11 15.56 -5.95
C PHE A 215 18.53 14.41 -4.99
N GLN A 216 19.23 13.41 -5.52
CA GLN A 216 19.79 12.26 -4.79
C GLN A 216 18.76 11.37 -4.07
N ALA A 217 17.53 11.28 -4.52
CA ALA A 217 16.56 10.34 -3.96
C ALA A 217 16.68 8.96 -4.62
N ASP A 218 16.65 7.91 -3.78
CA ASP A 218 16.70 6.50 -4.19
C ASP A 218 15.35 5.81 -4.07
N LYS A 219 14.46 6.33 -3.21
CA LYS A 219 13.11 5.82 -2.93
C LYS A 219 12.09 6.95 -2.89
N ALA A 220 10.84 6.61 -3.21
CA ALA A 220 9.70 7.47 -2.94
C ALA A 220 8.50 6.63 -2.49
N THR A 221 7.79 7.15 -1.48
CA THR A 221 6.50 6.64 -1.00
C THR A 221 5.44 7.69 -1.25
N PHE A 222 4.27 7.26 -1.74
CA PHE A 222 3.17 8.13 -2.08
C PHE A 222 2.01 7.98 -1.09
N TYR A 223 1.49 9.09 -0.60
CA TYR A 223 0.37 9.17 0.34
C TYR A 223 -0.76 9.99 -0.30
N TRP A 224 -1.71 9.32 -0.93
CA TRP A 224 -2.89 9.96 -1.51
C TRP A 224 -3.93 10.24 -0.43
N ASN A 225 -4.62 11.38 -0.53
CA ASN A 225 -5.81 11.60 0.28
C ASN A 225 -6.96 10.69 -0.20
N ARG A 226 -7.99 10.51 0.63
CA ARG A 226 -9.12 9.61 0.34
C ARG A 226 -9.86 9.95 -0.97
N ARG A 227 -9.89 11.22 -1.37
CA ARG A 227 -10.51 11.66 -2.62
C ARG A 227 -9.63 11.39 -3.85
N GLY A 228 -8.37 11.06 -3.68
CA GLY A 228 -7.42 10.89 -4.77
C GLY A 228 -7.09 12.16 -5.53
N THR A 229 -7.26 13.32 -4.89
CA THR A 229 -7.02 14.65 -5.50
C THR A 229 -5.68 15.25 -5.12
N ASN A 230 -5.09 14.81 -4.00
CA ASN A 230 -3.87 15.34 -3.44
C ASN A 230 -2.96 14.20 -2.98
N VAL A 231 -1.67 14.36 -3.16
CA VAL A 231 -0.67 13.35 -2.80
C VAL A 231 0.56 13.99 -2.18
N PHE A 232 1.09 13.33 -1.14
CA PHE A 232 2.46 13.58 -0.69
C PHE A 232 3.39 12.55 -1.30
N ALA A 233 4.54 13.00 -1.80
CA ALA A 233 5.67 12.18 -2.20
C ALA A 233 6.79 12.36 -1.17
N MET A 234 7.02 11.34 -0.36
CA MET A 234 8.16 11.24 0.55
C MET A 234 9.32 10.63 -0.23
N THR A 235 10.34 11.42 -0.52
CA THR A 235 11.56 10.94 -1.16
C THR A 235 12.67 10.76 -0.13
N GLN A 236 13.50 9.73 -0.31
CA GLN A 236 14.54 9.35 0.64
C GLN A 236 15.79 8.85 -0.08
N THR A 237 16.97 9.16 0.47
CA THR A 237 18.24 8.53 0.07
C THR A 237 18.48 7.27 0.90
N ASP A 238 19.10 6.23 0.30
CA ASP A 238 19.43 5.00 1.02
C ASP A 238 20.56 5.19 2.04
N VAL A 239 21.48 6.12 1.77
CA VAL A 239 22.62 6.42 2.65
C VAL A 239 22.82 7.93 2.74
N ASP A 240 22.96 8.44 3.95
CA ASP A 240 23.46 9.80 4.17
C ASP A 240 24.99 9.82 3.95
N LYS A 241 25.40 10.33 2.79
CA LYS A 241 26.83 10.48 2.44
C LYS A 241 27.55 11.52 3.29
N THR A 242 26.81 12.32 4.05
CA THR A 242 27.37 13.37 4.94
C THR A 242 27.65 12.86 6.35
N GLY A 243 27.18 11.64 6.69
CA GLY A 243 27.38 11.02 7.99
C GLY A 243 26.58 11.67 9.14
N GLY A 244 25.68 12.60 8.83
CA GLY A 244 24.89 13.33 9.83
C GLY A 244 23.61 12.63 10.30
N SER A 245 23.16 11.60 9.58
CA SER A 245 21.94 10.87 9.92
C SER A 245 22.03 9.39 9.53
N TYR A 246 21.64 8.52 10.46
CA TYR A 246 21.48 7.07 10.17
C TYR A 246 20.36 6.80 9.14
N TYR A 247 19.39 7.70 9.03
CA TYR A 247 18.21 7.57 8.17
C TYR A 247 18.38 8.39 6.90
N GLY A 248 19.34 8.41 6.13
CA GLY A 248 19.40 9.13 4.86
C GLY A 248 18.64 10.50 4.84
N LYS A 249 18.83 11.27 3.80
CA LYS A 249 18.11 12.54 3.65
C LYS A 249 16.69 12.29 3.15
N GLN A 250 15.69 12.83 3.86
CA GLN A 250 14.28 12.79 3.48
C GLN A 250 13.81 14.15 2.96
N SER A 251 12.89 14.16 2.01
CA SER A 251 12.19 15.35 1.54
C SER A 251 10.73 15.01 1.28
N LEU A 252 9.83 15.84 1.78
CA LEU A 252 8.41 15.74 1.52
C LEU A 252 7.97 16.79 0.52
N SER A 253 7.28 16.35 -0.53
CA SER A 253 6.68 17.22 -1.52
C SER A 253 5.19 16.95 -1.62
N TYR A 254 4.42 18.01 -1.82
CA TYR A 254 2.99 18.00 -2.09
C TYR A 254 2.75 18.09 -3.60
N GLY A 255 1.67 17.49 -4.08
CA GLY A 255 1.15 17.67 -5.42
C GLY A 255 -0.35 17.40 -5.48
N ASP A 256 -1.01 18.02 -6.45
CA ASP A 256 -2.43 17.81 -6.70
C ASP A 256 -2.72 17.48 -8.18
N VAL A 257 -3.93 16.99 -8.43
CA VAL A 257 -4.37 16.61 -9.78
C VAL A 257 -4.71 17.80 -10.68
N LYS A 258 -4.57 19.04 -10.18
CA LYS A 258 -4.74 20.28 -10.95
C LYS A 258 -3.40 20.83 -11.46
N GLY A 259 -2.28 20.20 -11.04
CA GLY A 259 -0.94 20.56 -11.47
C GLY A 259 -0.14 21.39 -10.46
N SER A 260 -0.71 21.71 -9.29
CA SER A 260 0.04 22.40 -8.24
C SER A 260 1.00 21.45 -7.55
N SER A 261 2.19 21.93 -7.21
CA SER A 261 3.14 21.15 -6.42
C SER A 261 4.15 22.04 -5.70
N GLU A 262 4.50 21.65 -4.47
CA GLU A 262 5.43 22.40 -3.62
C GLU A 262 6.22 21.46 -2.66
N ASN A 263 7.30 21.97 -2.09
CA ASN A 263 8.00 21.29 -1.03
C ASN A 263 7.34 21.62 0.32
N VAL A 264 7.19 20.60 1.16
CA VAL A 264 6.68 20.78 2.51
C VAL A 264 7.86 21.04 3.45
N THR A 265 7.78 22.14 4.19
CA THR A 265 8.76 22.50 5.22
C THR A 265 8.15 22.38 6.60
N PHE A 266 8.93 21.85 7.55
CA PHE A 266 8.50 21.67 8.92
C PHE A 266 9.18 22.67 9.85
N SER A 267 8.49 23.03 10.94
CA SER A 267 9.00 23.95 11.96
C SER A 267 10.10 23.37 12.85
N LYS A 268 10.33 22.05 12.78
CA LYS A 268 11.36 21.34 13.53
C LYS A 268 12.20 20.50 12.58
N GLU A 269 13.52 20.63 12.66
CA GLU A 269 14.45 19.84 11.88
C GLU A 269 14.48 18.37 12.33
N GLY A 270 14.76 17.48 11.38
CA GLY A 270 14.87 16.04 11.61
C GLY A 270 14.03 15.21 10.66
N PRO A 271 14.00 13.89 10.86
CA PRO A 271 13.28 12.98 9.98
C PRO A 271 11.76 13.14 10.11
N VAL A 272 11.06 12.80 9.05
CA VAL A 272 9.60 12.59 9.06
C VAL A 272 9.35 11.13 9.43
N HIS A 273 8.74 10.91 10.59
CA HIS A 273 8.50 9.57 11.13
C HIS A 273 7.22 8.95 10.58
N ALA A 274 6.16 9.76 10.47
CA ALA A 274 4.87 9.31 9.93
C ALA A 274 4.10 10.46 9.28
N ILE A 275 3.28 10.12 8.28
CA ILE A 275 2.31 11.02 7.63
C ILE A 275 1.01 10.25 7.46
N SER A 276 -0.11 10.90 7.75
CA SER A 276 -1.43 10.35 7.49
C SER A 276 -2.42 11.43 7.11
N TRP A 277 -3.15 11.21 6.02
CA TRP A 277 -4.33 12.00 5.69
C TRP A 277 -5.47 11.66 6.65
N ASN A 278 -6.27 12.67 7.00
CA ASN A 278 -7.50 12.45 7.75
C ASN A 278 -8.52 11.74 6.83
N PRO A 279 -8.97 10.52 7.15
CA PRO A 279 -9.90 9.78 6.31
C PRO A 279 -11.32 10.38 6.30
N GLY A 280 -11.71 11.12 7.33
CA GLY A 280 -12.98 11.84 7.43
C GLY A 280 -12.97 13.20 6.73
N ASN A 281 -11.79 13.85 6.66
CA ASN A 281 -11.61 15.16 6.02
C ASN A 281 -10.36 15.18 5.13
N SER A 282 -10.54 15.02 3.83
CA SER A 282 -9.45 14.99 2.84
C SER A 282 -8.67 16.31 2.69
N ASN A 283 -9.04 17.36 3.41
CA ASN A 283 -8.32 18.64 3.42
C ASN A 283 -7.38 18.77 4.63
N GLU A 284 -7.30 17.74 5.47
CA GLU A 284 -6.47 17.73 6.67
C GLU A 284 -5.53 16.52 6.66
N TRP A 285 -4.37 16.71 7.24
CA TRP A 285 -3.38 15.66 7.41
C TRP A 285 -2.50 15.91 8.63
N VAL A 286 -1.91 14.86 9.15
CA VAL A 286 -1.03 14.90 10.32
C VAL A 286 0.35 14.40 9.96
N ALA A 287 1.37 15.03 10.50
CA ALA A 287 2.74 14.55 10.47
C ALA A 287 3.33 14.42 11.87
N VAL A 288 4.15 13.39 12.05
CA VAL A 288 5.09 13.24 13.18
C VAL A 288 6.49 13.42 12.62
N TYR A 289 7.21 14.44 13.10
CA TYR A 289 8.49 14.85 12.50
C TYR A 289 9.47 15.46 13.51
N GLY A 290 10.71 15.56 13.10
CA GLY A 290 11.79 16.20 13.85
C GLY A 290 12.57 15.22 14.72
N HIS A 291 13.74 15.65 15.19
CA HIS A 291 14.55 14.88 16.16
C HIS A 291 13.80 14.63 17.46
N ALA A 292 14.13 13.53 18.13
CA ALA A 292 13.50 13.15 19.40
C ALA A 292 13.61 14.26 20.49
N PRO A 293 12.52 14.53 21.22
CA PRO A 293 11.16 14.02 21.07
C PRO A 293 10.48 14.56 19.80
N ALA A 294 9.85 13.70 19.00
CA ALA A 294 9.22 14.08 17.74
C ALA A 294 8.03 15.02 17.97
N LYS A 295 7.79 15.94 17.05
CA LYS A 295 6.65 16.87 17.06
C LYS A 295 5.51 16.33 16.23
N ALA A 296 4.28 16.40 16.72
CA ALA A 296 3.08 16.05 15.97
C ALA A 296 2.24 17.29 15.68
N THR A 297 1.85 17.49 14.42
CA THR A 297 1.10 18.67 13.98
C THR A 297 0.02 18.27 12.96
N LEU A 298 -1.18 18.83 13.13
CA LEU A 298 -2.26 18.80 12.15
C LEU A 298 -2.08 19.98 11.18
N PHE A 299 -2.22 19.70 9.89
CA PHE A 299 -2.10 20.68 8.82
C PHE A 299 -3.35 20.67 7.94
N ASN A 300 -3.62 21.79 7.28
CA ASN A 300 -4.56 21.83 6.17
C ASN A 300 -3.90 21.40 4.85
N VAL A 301 -4.67 21.32 3.77
CA VAL A 301 -4.20 20.92 2.45
C VAL A 301 -3.13 21.85 1.86
N LYS A 302 -3.04 23.09 2.32
CA LYS A 302 -1.99 24.05 1.94
C LYS A 302 -0.73 23.95 2.77
N CYS A 303 -0.61 22.88 3.58
CA CYS A 303 0.51 22.65 4.49
C CYS A 303 0.66 23.74 5.59
N GLU A 304 -0.40 24.49 5.90
CA GLU A 304 -0.45 25.42 6.99
C GLU A 304 -0.82 24.70 8.30
N PRO A 305 -0.09 24.91 9.42
CA PRO A 305 -0.39 24.25 10.69
C PRO A 305 -1.72 24.73 11.25
N LEU A 306 -2.59 23.79 11.62
CA LEU A 306 -3.89 24.05 12.25
C LEU A 306 -3.83 23.83 13.77
N PHE A 307 -3.12 22.77 14.19
CA PHE A 307 -3.02 22.41 15.61
C PHE A 307 -1.71 21.65 15.89
N GLU A 308 -1.07 21.97 17.00
CA GLU A 308 0.13 21.29 17.50
C GLU A 308 -0.23 20.41 18.70
N PHE A 309 -0.03 19.09 18.56
CA PHE A 309 -0.29 18.12 19.63
C PHE A 309 0.82 18.08 20.69
N GLY A 310 1.94 18.79 20.45
CA GLY A 310 3.12 18.77 21.28
C GLY A 310 4.22 17.84 20.77
N THR A 311 5.04 17.35 21.71
CA THR A 311 6.19 16.48 21.42
C THR A 311 6.15 15.21 22.24
N GLY A 312 6.61 14.09 21.65
CA GLY A 312 6.64 12.78 22.30
C GLY A 312 7.53 11.79 21.56
N ALA A 313 7.60 10.58 22.09
CA ALA A 313 8.32 9.47 21.48
C ALA A 313 7.44 8.74 20.46
N TRP A 314 6.89 9.49 19.51
CA TRP A 314 5.93 8.96 18.52
C TRP A 314 6.62 8.68 17.19
N ASN A 315 6.18 7.60 16.53
CA ASN A 315 6.64 7.23 15.19
C ASN A 315 5.53 6.74 14.26
N SER A 316 4.29 6.67 14.75
CA SER A 316 3.14 6.17 14.01
C SER A 316 1.89 6.99 14.28
N ILE A 317 0.99 7.07 13.29
CA ILE A 317 -0.28 7.80 13.34
C ILE A 317 -1.39 6.87 12.91
N TYR A 318 -2.46 6.79 13.69
CA TYR A 318 -3.65 6.02 13.35
C TYR A 318 -4.90 6.89 13.50
N PHE A 319 -5.75 6.83 12.47
CA PHE A 319 -7.08 7.43 12.46
C PHE A 319 -8.14 6.33 12.46
N PRO A 320 -9.25 6.48 13.19
CA PRO A 320 -10.44 5.72 12.89
C PRO A 320 -11.02 6.14 11.54
N PRO A 321 -11.88 5.33 10.89
CA PRO A 321 -12.44 5.63 9.56
C PRO A 321 -13.15 6.98 9.45
N GLU A 322 -13.75 7.47 10.53
CA GLU A 322 -14.44 8.75 10.63
C GLU A 322 -13.49 9.95 10.73
N GLY A 323 -12.22 9.72 11.11
CA GLY A 323 -11.20 10.76 11.22
C GLY A 323 -11.41 11.75 12.37
N ASN A 324 -12.20 11.41 13.37
CA ASN A 324 -12.55 12.28 14.51
C ASN A 324 -11.64 12.13 15.74
N HIS A 325 -10.74 11.14 15.71
CA HIS A 325 -9.71 10.90 16.73
C HIS A 325 -8.37 10.60 16.07
N ILE A 326 -7.30 10.76 16.83
CA ILE A 326 -5.95 10.43 16.38
C ILE A 326 -5.25 9.67 17.52
N LEU A 327 -4.63 8.55 17.18
CA LEU A 327 -3.76 7.79 18.07
C LEU A 327 -2.32 7.94 17.59
N PHE A 328 -1.45 8.39 18.46
CA PHE A 328 0.01 8.42 18.27
C PHE A 328 0.65 7.28 19.06
N ILE A 329 1.53 6.53 18.41
CA ILE A 329 2.30 5.44 19.01
C ILE A 329 3.80 5.71 18.76
#